data_0af4a4ecb8110134303175f86b301413
#
_entry.id   0af4a4ecb8110134303175f86b301413
#
_cell.length_a   1.000
_cell.length_b   1.000
_cell.length_c   1.000
_cell.angle_alpha   90.00
_cell.angle_beta   90.00
_cell.angle_gamma   90.00
#
_symmetry.space_group_name_H-M   'P 1'
#
loop_
_entity.id
_entity.type
_entity.pdbx_description
1 polymer ?
#
loop_
_entity_poly.entity_id
_entity_poly.type
_entity_poly.pdbx_seq_one_letter_code
_entity_poly.pdbx_strand_id
1 'polypeptide(L)'
;MPILRWLSAPLCVAACIGASVAGLSSVADAKDTGLVFVSNEKTNNLIIIDPKTNKVVKDLRTSRRPRDMHFSADHAKLYVACGDDDVIDIIDVAKLAVIGKLSTGSSPETFGIDEKRRRIYVSDEEGSSLSVIDMDQNIIIQEIPTGAEPEGVLISEDGHFVYVTSEVNDLVHLIDADSGNVVQDVVVGTRPRRFAATPDGKELWVSTELSGEVYIIDRDKFVVKGKLEFMPPGMRKSDVTPVDLRITKDGKTAYVTLGHAAHVAVVDVATRKIEGYILVGKRAWGLGMSRDEKTLYVANGFGDDVTVIDLRTRKATISIPVGRIPWGVVIDD
;
A
#
# COMPACT_ATOMS: atom_id res chain seq x y z
N MET A 1 -96.49 -21.19 -13.58
CA MET A 1 -95.05 -20.93 -13.93
C MET A 1 -94.51 -19.93 -12.93
N PRO A 2 -93.66 -20.32 -11.95
CA PRO A 2 -93.12 -19.39 -10.97
C PRO A 2 -91.70 -18.98 -11.37
N ILE A 3 -91.44 -17.70 -11.20
CA ILE A 3 -90.20 -17.02 -11.46
C ILE A 3 -89.33 -17.15 -10.22
N LEU A 4 -88.15 -17.74 -10.40
CA LEU A 4 -87.17 -17.94 -9.35
C LEU A 4 -86.25 -16.66 -9.20
N ARG A 5 -86.27 -16.00 -8.04
CA ARG A 5 -85.44 -14.89 -7.67
C ARG A 5 -84.17 -15.42 -7.12
N TRP A 6 -83.02 -15.01 -7.70
CA TRP A 6 -81.67 -15.23 -7.16
C TRP A 6 -81.34 -14.07 -6.25
N LEU A 7 -81.01 -14.40 -4.99
CA LEU A 7 -80.39 -13.50 -4.00
C LEU A 7 -78.87 -13.52 -4.16
N SER A 8 -78.35 -12.41 -4.49
CA SER A 8 -76.89 -12.19 -4.53
C SER A 8 -76.34 -11.77 -3.13
N ALA A 9 -75.48 -12.57 -2.55
CA ALA A 9 -74.74 -12.22 -1.34
C ALA A 9 -73.50 -11.48 -1.72
N PRO A 10 -73.06 -10.43 -0.97
CA PRO A 10 -71.77 -9.76 -1.21
C PRO A 10 -70.59 -10.54 -0.59
N LEU A 11 -69.61 -10.79 -1.41
CA LEU A 11 -68.30 -11.38 -1.00
C LEU A 11 -67.46 -10.28 -0.36
N CYS A 12 -67.24 -10.35 0.94
CA CYS A 12 -66.23 -9.52 1.61
C CYS A 12 -64.84 -10.06 1.28
N VAL A 13 -64.09 -9.33 0.45
CA VAL A 13 -62.66 -9.58 0.26
C VAL A 13 -61.87 -8.83 1.36
N ALA A 14 -61.34 -9.57 2.33
CA ALA A 14 -60.40 -9.04 3.29
C ALA A 14 -59.03 -8.92 2.62
N ALA A 15 -58.57 -7.70 2.35
CA ALA A 15 -57.24 -7.42 1.87
C ALA A 15 -56.28 -7.46 3.07
N CYS A 16 -55.49 -8.53 3.20
CA CYS A 16 -54.33 -8.57 4.08
C CYS A 16 -53.21 -7.73 3.48
N ILE A 17 -53.00 -6.52 4.00
CA ILE A 17 -51.83 -5.71 3.70
C ILE A 17 -50.68 -6.29 4.52
N GLY A 18 -49.87 -7.13 3.89
CA GLY A 18 -48.57 -7.57 4.42
C GLY A 18 -47.56 -6.41 4.34
N ALA A 19 -47.31 -5.77 5.45
CA ALA A 19 -46.20 -4.83 5.56
C ALA A 19 -44.86 -5.58 5.52
N SER A 20 -44.24 -5.65 4.35
CA SER A 20 -42.85 -6.09 4.22
C SER A 20 -41.95 -5.01 4.83
N VAL A 21 -41.51 -5.22 6.04
CA VAL A 21 -40.41 -4.45 6.62
C VAL A 21 -39.15 -4.90 5.89
N ALA A 22 -38.77 -4.20 4.81
CA ALA A 22 -37.48 -4.29 4.24
C ALA A 22 -36.49 -3.70 5.27
N GLY A 23 -35.80 -4.55 6.00
CA GLY A 23 -34.68 -4.16 6.83
C GLY A 23 -33.60 -3.58 5.91
N LEU A 24 -33.53 -2.27 5.86
CA LEU A 24 -32.37 -1.56 5.37
C LEU A 24 -31.25 -1.88 6.36
N SER A 25 -30.45 -2.93 6.08
CA SER A 25 -29.12 -3.05 6.64
C SER A 25 -28.34 -1.84 6.13
N SER A 26 -28.22 -0.82 6.94
CA SER A 26 -27.22 0.23 6.72
C SER A 26 -25.88 -0.48 6.76
N VAL A 27 -25.30 -0.75 5.59
CA VAL A 27 -23.86 -1.00 5.49
C VAL A 27 -23.24 0.27 6.06
N ALA A 28 -22.69 0.18 7.27
CA ALA A 28 -21.90 1.27 7.81
C ALA A 28 -20.77 1.53 6.82
N ASP A 29 -20.73 2.72 6.26
CA ASP A 29 -19.64 3.19 5.42
C ASP A 29 -18.38 3.11 6.29
N ALA A 30 -17.48 2.16 5.98
CA ALA A 30 -16.25 1.93 6.73
C ALA A 30 -15.19 3.00 6.45
N LYS A 31 -15.53 3.98 5.64
CA LYS A 31 -14.63 5.03 5.16
C LYS A 31 -14.21 5.96 6.30
N ASP A 32 -12.91 6.25 6.33
CA ASP A 32 -12.31 7.24 7.24
C ASP A 32 -12.46 6.85 8.74
N THR A 33 -12.17 5.60 9.12
CA THR A 33 -12.12 5.20 10.53
C THR A 33 -11.02 5.93 11.30
N GLY A 34 -10.04 6.47 10.59
CA GLY A 34 -8.84 7.10 11.13
C GLY A 34 -7.82 6.10 11.69
N LEU A 35 -8.06 4.81 11.60
CA LEU A 35 -7.18 3.80 12.17
C LEU A 35 -5.90 3.61 11.35
N VAL A 36 -4.82 3.30 12.05
CA VAL A 36 -3.51 2.99 11.46
C VAL A 36 -3.30 1.48 11.49
N PHE A 37 -2.97 0.90 10.35
CA PHE A 37 -2.72 -0.52 10.19
C PHE A 37 -1.23 -0.75 9.95
N VAL A 38 -0.63 -1.66 10.70
CA VAL A 38 0.79 -2.00 10.66
C VAL A 38 0.94 -3.49 10.38
N SER A 39 1.56 -3.86 9.26
CA SER A 39 1.87 -5.26 8.96
C SER A 39 3.15 -5.70 9.67
N ASN A 40 3.14 -6.93 10.23
CA ASN A 40 4.27 -7.47 10.99
C ASN A 40 4.64 -8.86 10.49
N GLU A 41 5.77 -8.96 9.79
CA GLU A 41 6.19 -10.17 9.08
C GLU A 41 6.29 -11.41 9.96
N LYS A 42 6.91 -11.30 11.12
CA LYS A 42 7.25 -12.48 11.95
C LYS A 42 6.18 -12.85 12.96
N THR A 43 5.25 -11.96 13.25
CA THR A 43 4.08 -12.30 14.10
C THR A 43 2.86 -12.66 13.28
N ASN A 44 2.90 -12.50 11.95
CA ASN A 44 1.82 -12.86 11.03
C ASN A 44 0.51 -12.19 11.41
N ASN A 45 0.54 -10.88 11.63
CA ASN A 45 -0.61 -10.10 12.06
C ASN A 45 -0.54 -8.65 11.55
N LEU A 46 -1.67 -7.99 11.59
CA LEU A 46 -1.76 -6.54 11.58
C LEU A 46 -2.00 -6.05 13.00
N ILE A 47 -1.20 -5.10 13.43
CA ILE A 47 -1.50 -4.29 14.63
C ILE A 47 -2.23 -3.04 14.19
N ILE A 48 -3.40 -2.80 14.80
CA ILE A 48 -4.26 -1.67 14.48
C ILE A 48 -4.21 -0.67 15.63
N ILE A 49 -3.90 0.58 15.31
CA ILE A 49 -3.65 1.66 16.28
C ILE A 49 -4.71 2.75 16.12
N ASP A 50 -5.26 3.24 17.21
CA ASP A 50 -6.03 4.48 17.25
C ASP A 50 -5.06 5.68 17.36
N PRO A 51 -4.95 6.53 16.33
CA PRO A 51 -4.02 7.67 16.33
C PRO A 51 -4.36 8.75 17.35
N LYS A 52 -5.61 8.83 17.81
CA LYS A 52 -6.03 9.81 18.82
C LYS A 52 -5.46 9.50 20.20
N THR A 53 -5.29 8.22 20.49
CA THR A 53 -4.80 7.73 21.79
C THR A 53 -3.40 7.14 21.71
N ASN A 54 -2.89 6.88 20.49
CA ASN A 54 -1.65 6.13 20.21
C ASN A 54 -1.65 4.73 20.86
N LYS A 55 -2.82 4.10 20.97
CA LYS A 55 -2.96 2.77 21.57
C LYS A 55 -3.32 1.73 20.52
N VAL A 56 -2.79 0.55 20.70
CA VAL A 56 -3.22 -0.63 19.97
C VAL A 56 -4.66 -0.95 20.36
N VAL A 57 -5.54 -1.03 19.37
CA VAL A 57 -6.97 -1.36 19.55
C VAL A 57 -7.30 -2.76 19.07
N LYS A 58 -6.46 -3.34 18.19
CA LYS A 58 -6.68 -4.69 17.67
C LYS A 58 -5.35 -5.33 17.28
N ASP A 59 -5.23 -6.61 17.54
CA ASP A 59 -4.28 -7.55 16.96
C ASP A 59 -5.09 -8.47 16.03
N LEU A 60 -4.86 -8.37 14.71
CA LEU A 60 -5.58 -9.10 13.69
C LEU A 60 -4.64 -10.09 13.01
N ARG A 61 -4.91 -11.39 13.21
CA ARG A 61 -4.14 -12.43 12.55
C ARG A 61 -4.39 -12.47 11.06
N THR A 62 -3.31 -12.59 10.27
CA THR A 62 -3.31 -12.71 8.80
C THR A 62 -2.76 -14.07 8.36
N SER A 63 -2.69 -14.29 7.06
CA SER A 63 -1.79 -15.25 6.44
C SER A 63 -0.34 -14.90 6.76
N ARG A 64 0.59 -15.81 6.50
CA ARG A 64 1.99 -15.68 6.93
C ARG A 64 2.77 -14.63 6.13
N ARG A 65 3.67 -13.90 6.81
CA ARG A 65 4.56 -12.88 6.29
C ARG A 65 3.79 -11.73 5.61
N PRO A 66 2.88 -11.03 6.35
CA PRO A 66 2.17 -9.87 5.80
C PRO A 66 3.14 -8.70 5.57
N ARG A 67 3.05 -8.07 4.40
CA ARG A 67 3.92 -6.99 3.93
C ARG A 67 3.12 -5.80 3.44
N ASP A 68 3.05 -5.60 2.13
CA ASP A 68 2.39 -4.44 1.54
C ASP A 68 0.87 -4.45 1.74
N MET A 69 0.30 -3.26 1.80
CA MET A 69 -1.11 -3.06 2.11
C MET A 69 -1.68 -1.90 1.30
N HIS A 70 -2.85 -2.13 0.69
CA HIS A 70 -3.60 -1.10 -0.01
C HIS A 70 -5.10 -1.19 0.29
N PHE A 71 -5.73 -0.03 0.52
CA PHE A 71 -7.18 0.03 0.61
C PHE A 71 -7.84 -0.06 -0.77
N SER A 72 -9.05 -0.60 -0.83
CA SER A 72 -9.96 -0.38 -1.97
C SER A 72 -10.31 1.10 -2.07
N ALA A 73 -10.74 1.56 -3.26
CA ALA A 73 -11.06 2.96 -3.49
C ALA A 73 -12.18 3.51 -2.57
N ASP A 74 -13.07 2.64 -2.10
CA ASP A 74 -14.14 2.96 -1.15
C ASP A 74 -13.72 2.79 0.32
N HIS A 75 -12.47 2.39 0.57
CA HIS A 75 -11.91 2.07 1.89
C HIS A 75 -12.67 0.97 2.68
N ALA A 76 -13.61 0.25 2.04
CA ALA A 76 -14.32 -0.84 2.70
C ALA A 76 -13.44 -2.08 2.93
N LYS A 77 -12.41 -2.25 2.11
CA LYS A 77 -11.48 -3.39 2.16
C LYS A 77 -10.05 -2.92 2.28
N LEU A 78 -9.25 -3.72 2.99
CA LEU A 78 -7.80 -3.62 2.98
C LEU A 78 -7.24 -4.93 2.41
N TYR A 79 -6.39 -4.81 1.39
CA TYR A 79 -5.66 -5.91 0.78
C TYR A 79 -4.27 -5.99 1.40
N VAL A 80 -3.80 -7.20 1.71
CA VAL A 80 -2.51 -7.43 2.39
C VAL A 80 -1.75 -8.56 1.71
N ALA A 81 -0.60 -8.26 1.12
CA ALA A 81 0.27 -9.29 0.55
C ALA A 81 0.89 -10.14 1.67
N CYS A 82 0.82 -11.46 1.55
CA CYS A 82 1.30 -12.44 2.53
C CYS A 82 2.24 -13.44 1.86
N GLY A 83 3.55 -13.15 1.91
CA GLY A 83 4.58 -13.78 1.10
C GLY A 83 4.79 -15.27 1.32
N ASP A 84 4.65 -15.78 2.54
CA ASP A 84 4.89 -17.21 2.83
C ASP A 84 3.66 -18.10 2.54
N ASP A 85 2.52 -17.52 2.20
CA ASP A 85 1.29 -18.26 1.87
C ASP A 85 0.82 -18.01 0.43
N ASP A 86 1.56 -17.23 -0.37
CA ASP A 86 1.29 -16.92 -1.78
C ASP A 86 -0.13 -16.37 -2.00
N VAL A 87 -0.55 -15.44 -1.13
CA VAL A 87 -1.89 -14.84 -1.17
C VAL A 87 -1.88 -13.35 -0.85
N ILE A 88 -2.94 -12.68 -1.28
CA ILE A 88 -3.36 -11.39 -0.74
C ILE A 88 -4.58 -11.64 0.14
N ASP A 89 -4.47 -11.39 1.45
CA ASP A 89 -5.61 -11.39 2.37
C ASP A 89 -6.52 -10.18 2.08
N ILE A 90 -7.84 -10.41 2.11
CA ILE A 90 -8.85 -9.36 2.02
C ILE A 90 -9.46 -9.15 3.40
N ILE A 91 -9.33 -7.95 3.93
CA ILE A 91 -9.82 -7.56 5.25
C ILE A 91 -11.01 -6.62 5.09
N ASP A 92 -12.09 -6.90 5.79
CA ASP A 92 -13.21 -5.97 6.00
C ASP A 92 -12.78 -4.94 7.04
N VAL A 93 -12.66 -3.67 6.62
CA VAL A 93 -12.13 -2.59 7.46
C VAL A 93 -13.05 -2.28 8.64
N ALA A 94 -14.38 -2.32 8.43
CA ALA A 94 -15.35 -2.05 9.49
C ALA A 94 -15.38 -3.15 10.56
N LYS A 95 -15.20 -4.42 10.14
CA LYS A 95 -15.24 -5.57 11.05
C LYS A 95 -13.87 -5.93 11.63
N LEU A 96 -12.79 -5.38 11.06
CA LEU A 96 -11.41 -5.75 11.38
C LEU A 96 -11.23 -7.28 11.36
N ALA A 97 -11.60 -7.89 10.22
CA ALA A 97 -11.59 -9.33 10.04
C ALA A 97 -11.18 -9.72 8.59
N VAL A 98 -10.40 -10.79 8.46
CA VAL A 98 -10.12 -11.39 7.14
C VAL A 98 -11.40 -12.03 6.61
N ILE A 99 -11.83 -11.64 5.40
CA ILE A 99 -13.07 -12.10 4.75
C ILE A 99 -12.84 -12.90 3.47
N GLY A 100 -11.62 -12.93 2.97
CA GLY A 100 -11.27 -13.64 1.73
C GLY A 100 -9.80 -13.58 1.44
N LYS A 101 -9.41 -14.22 0.34
CA LYS A 101 -8.03 -14.25 -0.17
C LYS A 101 -8.03 -14.26 -1.68
N LEU A 102 -7.00 -13.65 -2.28
CA LEU A 102 -6.65 -13.80 -3.69
C LEU A 102 -5.36 -14.63 -3.79
N SER A 103 -5.30 -15.57 -4.72
CA SER A 103 -4.09 -16.31 -5.00
C SER A 103 -3.13 -15.45 -5.83
N THR A 104 -1.85 -15.49 -5.50
CA THR A 104 -0.76 -14.78 -6.19
C THR A 104 0.24 -15.77 -6.81
N GLY A 105 1.27 -15.26 -7.46
CA GLY A 105 2.48 -16.01 -7.69
C GLY A 105 3.28 -16.20 -6.38
N SER A 106 4.50 -16.72 -6.53
CA SER A 106 5.31 -17.13 -5.37
C SER A 106 5.95 -15.96 -4.67
N SER A 107 5.73 -15.84 -3.36
CA SER A 107 6.31 -14.83 -2.49
C SER A 107 5.93 -13.38 -2.89
N PRO A 108 4.63 -12.99 -2.81
CA PRO A 108 4.20 -11.63 -3.12
C PRO A 108 4.82 -10.60 -2.17
N GLU A 109 5.40 -9.53 -2.75
CA GLU A 109 6.07 -8.45 -2.04
C GLU A 109 5.23 -7.19 -1.97
N THR A 110 5.14 -6.45 -3.07
CA THR A 110 4.27 -5.28 -3.20
C THR A 110 3.30 -5.44 -4.35
N PHE A 111 2.29 -4.58 -4.36
CA PHE A 111 1.30 -4.64 -5.42
C PHE A 111 0.66 -3.27 -5.69
N GLY A 112 0.07 -3.13 -6.86
CA GLY A 112 -0.77 -1.99 -7.22
C GLY A 112 -2.18 -2.46 -7.59
N ILE A 113 -3.19 -1.65 -7.26
CA ILE A 113 -4.60 -1.93 -7.58
C ILE A 113 -5.06 -1.01 -8.71
N ASP A 114 -5.45 -1.58 -9.84
CA ASP A 114 -6.18 -0.88 -10.90
C ASP A 114 -7.69 -1.16 -10.75
N GLU A 115 -8.34 -0.33 -9.99
CA GLU A 115 -9.80 -0.43 -9.75
C GLU A 115 -10.61 -0.27 -11.04
N LYS A 116 -10.10 0.47 -12.02
CA LYS A 116 -10.79 0.70 -13.29
C LYS A 116 -10.83 -0.56 -14.16
N ARG A 117 -9.71 -1.30 -14.20
CA ARG A 117 -9.61 -2.57 -14.93
C ARG A 117 -9.94 -3.78 -14.06
N ARG A 118 -10.19 -3.59 -12.76
CA ARG A 118 -10.40 -4.65 -11.78
C ARG A 118 -9.23 -5.64 -11.74
N ARG A 119 -8.00 -5.09 -11.73
CA ARG A 119 -6.75 -5.86 -11.74
C ARG A 119 -5.87 -5.48 -10.56
N ILE A 120 -5.12 -6.47 -10.07
CA ILE A 120 -4.00 -6.26 -9.14
C ILE A 120 -2.73 -6.71 -9.86
N TYR A 121 -1.70 -5.87 -9.80
CA TYR A 121 -0.36 -6.16 -10.30
C TYR A 121 0.53 -6.45 -9.10
N VAL A 122 1.09 -7.65 -9.01
CA VAL A 122 1.82 -8.15 -7.82
C VAL A 122 3.23 -8.54 -8.23
N SER A 123 4.24 -8.03 -7.52
CA SER A 123 5.61 -8.52 -7.65
C SER A 123 5.77 -9.85 -6.90
N ASP A 124 6.15 -10.89 -7.63
CA ASP A 124 6.37 -12.24 -7.10
C ASP A 124 7.88 -12.48 -6.98
N GLU A 125 8.44 -12.29 -5.79
CA GLU A 125 9.88 -12.27 -5.52
C GLU A 125 10.57 -13.53 -6.01
N GLU A 126 10.08 -14.72 -5.60
CA GLU A 126 10.63 -16.01 -5.99
C GLU A 126 10.23 -16.44 -7.41
N GLY A 127 9.11 -15.88 -7.93
CA GLY A 127 8.64 -16.11 -9.29
C GLY A 127 9.41 -15.34 -10.36
N SER A 128 10.18 -14.32 -9.99
CA SER A 128 10.88 -13.42 -10.92
C SER A 128 9.93 -12.79 -11.96
N SER A 129 8.71 -12.49 -11.56
CA SER A 129 7.64 -12.01 -12.44
C SER A 129 6.74 -10.99 -11.76
N LEU A 130 5.98 -10.27 -12.56
CA LEU A 130 4.82 -9.50 -12.14
C LEU A 130 3.56 -10.29 -12.52
N SER A 131 2.80 -10.74 -11.53
CA SER A 131 1.49 -11.36 -11.77
C SER A 131 0.42 -10.31 -11.94
N VAL A 132 -0.46 -10.52 -12.91
CA VAL A 132 -1.69 -9.73 -13.12
C VAL A 132 -2.89 -10.58 -12.71
N ILE A 133 -3.58 -10.16 -11.66
CA ILE A 133 -4.71 -10.88 -11.08
C ILE A 133 -6.01 -10.19 -11.48
N ASP A 134 -6.97 -10.95 -12.01
CA ASP A 134 -8.36 -10.52 -12.16
C ASP A 134 -9.04 -10.60 -10.77
N MET A 135 -9.47 -9.45 -10.25
CA MET A 135 -10.05 -9.35 -8.90
C MET A 135 -11.42 -10.01 -8.79
N ASP A 136 -12.17 -10.09 -9.90
CA ASP A 136 -13.53 -10.59 -9.88
C ASP A 136 -13.57 -12.13 -10.05
N GLN A 137 -12.61 -12.66 -10.82
CA GLN A 137 -12.48 -14.10 -11.05
C GLN A 137 -11.54 -14.79 -10.05
N ASN A 138 -10.69 -14.02 -9.35
CA ASN A 138 -9.64 -14.52 -8.45
C ASN A 138 -8.67 -15.50 -9.15
N ILE A 139 -8.19 -15.11 -10.32
CA ILE A 139 -7.22 -15.88 -11.10
C ILE A 139 -6.09 -14.98 -11.60
N ILE A 140 -4.90 -15.55 -11.75
CA ILE A 140 -3.81 -14.91 -12.47
C ILE A 140 -4.12 -15.01 -13.96
N ILE A 141 -4.24 -13.87 -14.62
CA ILE A 141 -4.55 -13.78 -16.06
C ILE A 141 -3.29 -13.57 -16.91
N GLN A 142 -2.18 -13.16 -16.29
CA GLN A 142 -0.91 -12.96 -16.96
C GLN A 142 0.23 -12.99 -15.95
N GLU A 143 1.38 -13.51 -16.37
CA GLU A 143 2.66 -13.42 -15.68
C GLU A 143 3.66 -12.73 -16.62
N ILE A 144 4.26 -11.64 -16.16
CA ILE A 144 5.18 -10.80 -16.93
C ILE A 144 6.58 -10.94 -16.35
N PRO A 145 7.55 -11.51 -17.08
CA PRO A 145 8.92 -11.62 -16.58
C PRO A 145 9.55 -10.25 -16.32
N THR A 146 10.10 -10.03 -15.11
CA THR A 146 10.71 -8.77 -14.67
C THR A 146 12.15 -8.90 -14.16
N GLY A 147 12.77 -10.06 -14.37
CA GLY A 147 14.07 -10.35 -13.75
C GLY A 147 13.94 -10.79 -12.29
N ALA A 148 15.09 -11.09 -11.67
CA ALA A 148 15.12 -11.69 -10.34
C ALA A 148 14.78 -10.70 -9.22
N GLU A 149 14.06 -11.19 -8.24
CA GLU A 149 13.59 -10.46 -7.04
C GLU A 149 12.88 -9.13 -7.39
N PRO A 150 11.72 -9.16 -8.10
CA PRO A 150 10.91 -7.97 -8.25
C PRO A 150 10.33 -7.55 -6.89
N GLU A 151 10.38 -6.24 -6.59
CA GLU A 151 9.94 -5.71 -5.30
C GLU A 151 8.87 -4.64 -5.49
N GLY A 152 9.25 -3.40 -5.81
CA GLY A 152 8.35 -2.27 -5.90
C GLY A 152 7.43 -2.31 -7.10
N VAL A 153 6.14 -2.03 -6.89
CA VAL A 153 5.13 -1.87 -7.94
C VAL A 153 4.46 -0.52 -7.80
N LEU A 154 4.34 0.22 -8.90
CA LEU A 154 3.57 1.45 -8.96
C LEU A 154 2.82 1.52 -10.30
N ILE A 155 1.52 1.81 -10.24
CA ILE A 155 0.70 2.05 -11.42
C ILE A 155 0.70 3.56 -11.72
N SER A 156 0.84 3.94 -13.00
CA SER A 156 0.69 5.34 -13.40
C SER A 156 -0.73 5.85 -13.13
N GLU A 157 -0.90 7.15 -12.86
CA GLU A 157 -2.20 7.74 -12.51
C GLU A 157 -3.29 7.54 -13.57
N ASP A 158 -2.88 7.52 -14.85
CA ASP A 158 -3.76 7.23 -15.97
C ASP A 158 -4.04 5.73 -16.17
N GLY A 159 -3.29 4.86 -15.46
CA GLY A 159 -3.37 3.42 -15.53
C GLY A 159 -2.74 2.80 -16.78
N HIS A 160 -2.03 3.57 -17.63
CA HIS A 160 -1.43 3.04 -18.86
C HIS A 160 -0.16 2.24 -18.61
N PHE A 161 0.58 2.56 -17.56
CA PHE A 161 1.86 1.93 -17.26
C PHE A 161 1.92 1.36 -15.84
N VAL A 162 2.70 0.30 -15.71
CA VAL A 162 3.11 -0.26 -14.42
C VAL A 162 4.64 -0.19 -14.35
N TYR A 163 5.15 0.38 -13.27
CA TYR A 163 6.57 0.43 -12.95
C TYR A 163 6.90 -0.69 -11.97
N VAL A 164 7.96 -1.44 -12.24
CA VAL A 164 8.41 -2.54 -11.37
C VAL A 164 9.91 -2.45 -11.15
N THR A 165 10.36 -2.56 -9.90
CA THR A 165 11.80 -2.72 -9.60
C THR A 165 12.21 -4.18 -9.65
N SER A 166 13.44 -4.46 -10.12
CA SER A 166 14.09 -5.77 -10.04
C SER A 166 15.39 -5.60 -9.23
N GLU A 167 15.43 -6.17 -8.02
CA GLU A 167 16.49 -5.93 -7.06
C GLU A 167 17.86 -6.44 -7.52
N VAL A 168 17.88 -7.67 -8.03
CA VAL A 168 19.14 -8.32 -8.46
C VAL A 168 19.67 -7.76 -9.77
N ASN A 169 18.78 -7.24 -10.62
CA ASN A 169 19.15 -6.70 -11.92
C ASN A 169 19.46 -5.21 -11.92
N ASP A 170 19.24 -4.50 -10.79
CA ASP A 170 19.41 -3.05 -10.66
C ASP A 170 18.57 -2.26 -11.70
N LEU A 171 17.34 -2.74 -11.99
CA LEU A 171 16.49 -2.23 -13.04
C LEU A 171 15.17 -1.67 -12.50
N VAL A 172 14.63 -0.71 -13.25
CA VAL A 172 13.21 -0.36 -13.24
C VAL A 172 12.63 -0.68 -14.59
N HIS A 173 11.59 -1.49 -14.62
CA HIS A 173 10.83 -1.85 -15.81
C HIS A 173 9.65 -0.90 -16.00
N LEU A 174 9.43 -0.46 -17.24
CA LEU A 174 8.22 0.20 -17.70
C LEU A 174 7.38 -0.81 -18.47
N ILE A 175 6.21 -1.14 -17.96
CA ILE A 175 5.32 -2.15 -18.52
C ILE A 175 4.05 -1.46 -19.02
N ASP A 176 3.64 -1.73 -20.24
CA ASP A 176 2.35 -1.33 -20.78
C ASP A 176 1.25 -2.19 -20.14
N ALA A 177 0.31 -1.57 -19.44
CA ALA A 177 -0.70 -2.25 -18.64
C ALA A 177 -1.76 -3.01 -19.47
N ASP A 178 -1.94 -2.64 -20.74
CA ASP A 178 -2.93 -3.27 -21.60
C ASP A 178 -2.36 -4.53 -22.27
N SER A 179 -1.13 -4.45 -22.78
CA SER A 179 -0.48 -5.57 -23.47
C SER A 179 0.34 -6.47 -22.53
N GLY A 180 0.79 -5.96 -21.38
CA GLY A 180 1.71 -6.64 -20.48
C GLY A 180 3.15 -6.71 -21.01
N ASN A 181 3.50 -5.93 -22.05
CA ASN A 181 4.85 -5.92 -22.58
C ASN A 181 5.74 -4.96 -21.77
N VAL A 182 6.99 -5.39 -21.50
CA VAL A 182 8.03 -4.49 -21.05
C VAL A 182 8.39 -3.56 -22.20
N VAL A 183 8.11 -2.27 -22.06
CA VAL A 183 8.33 -1.24 -23.08
C VAL A 183 9.76 -0.73 -23.03
N GLN A 184 10.28 -0.56 -21.81
CA GLN A 184 11.62 -0.01 -21.58
C GLN A 184 12.13 -0.41 -20.20
N ASP A 185 13.46 -0.51 -20.10
CA ASP A 185 14.19 -0.73 -18.85
C ASP A 185 15.11 0.45 -18.57
N VAL A 186 15.26 0.80 -17.30
CA VAL A 186 16.20 1.81 -16.82
C VAL A 186 17.08 1.24 -15.74
N VAL A 187 18.40 1.33 -15.93
CA VAL A 187 19.39 0.96 -14.92
C VAL A 187 19.43 2.04 -13.84
N VAL A 188 19.32 1.61 -12.58
CA VAL A 188 19.40 2.46 -11.40
C VAL A 188 20.51 1.98 -10.45
N GLY A 189 20.50 2.40 -9.20
CA GLY A 189 21.44 1.89 -8.21
C GLY A 189 21.07 0.50 -7.70
N THR A 190 22.01 -0.09 -6.94
CA THR A 190 21.91 -1.47 -6.48
C THR A 190 20.76 -1.66 -5.49
N ARG A 191 19.97 -2.68 -5.75
CA ARG A 191 18.81 -3.13 -5.00
C ARG A 191 17.69 -2.06 -4.95
N PRO A 192 17.08 -1.76 -6.09
CA PRO A 192 15.95 -0.82 -6.14
C PRO A 192 14.72 -1.39 -5.41
N ARG A 193 14.06 -0.51 -4.58
CA ARG A 193 12.97 -0.93 -3.70
C ARG A 193 11.63 -0.31 -4.12
N ARG A 194 11.38 0.91 -3.68
CA ARG A 194 10.09 1.57 -3.72
C ARG A 194 10.06 2.80 -4.61
N PHE A 195 8.87 3.21 -4.93
CA PHE A 195 8.59 4.35 -5.78
C PHE A 195 7.84 5.47 -5.07
N ALA A 196 8.09 6.70 -5.50
CA ALA A 196 7.18 7.82 -5.34
C ALA A 196 7.15 8.65 -6.63
N ALA A 197 5.94 8.93 -7.15
CA ALA A 197 5.77 9.85 -8.26
C ALA A 197 5.58 11.28 -7.73
N THR A 198 6.12 12.29 -8.46
CA THR A 198 5.77 13.67 -8.16
C THR A 198 4.33 13.95 -8.56
N PRO A 199 3.59 14.82 -7.81
CA PRO A 199 2.18 15.11 -8.09
C PRO A 199 1.92 15.74 -9.47
N ASP A 200 2.96 16.35 -10.09
CA ASP A 200 2.87 16.88 -11.45
C ASP A 200 3.09 15.81 -12.55
N GLY A 201 3.28 14.55 -12.12
CA GLY A 201 3.46 13.41 -13.01
C GLY A 201 4.78 13.34 -13.77
N LYS A 202 5.74 14.25 -13.53
CA LYS A 202 6.95 14.33 -14.35
C LYS A 202 8.11 13.46 -13.91
N GLU A 203 8.16 13.12 -12.64
CA GLU A 203 9.26 12.37 -12.07
C GLU A 203 8.80 11.15 -11.30
N LEU A 204 9.59 10.09 -11.44
CA LEU A 204 9.50 8.88 -10.65
C LEU A 204 10.78 8.77 -9.82
N TRP A 205 10.64 8.76 -8.50
CA TRP A 205 11.73 8.59 -7.56
C TRP A 205 11.80 7.12 -7.14
N VAL A 206 13.00 6.56 -7.15
CA VAL A 206 13.25 5.14 -6.83
C VAL A 206 14.31 5.05 -5.76
N SER A 207 14.00 4.43 -4.64
CA SER A 207 14.99 4.11 -3.61
C SER A 207 15.86 2.94 -4.04
N THR A 208 17.18 3.01 -3.76
CA THR A 208 18.15 1.96 -4.05
C THR A 208 18.90 1.61 -2.77
N GLU A 209 18.52 0.48 -2.15
CA GLU A 209 18.89 0.15 -0.78
C GLU A 209 20.41 0.06 -0.57
N LEU A 210 21.09 -0.72 -1.41
CA LEU A 210 22.51 -0.98 -1.23
C LEU A 210 23.43 0.10 -1.82
N SER A 211 22.93 0.90 -2.76
CA SER A 211 23.67 2.10 -3.22
C SER A 211 23.61 3.24 -2.20
N GLY A 212 22.63 3.25 -1.31
CA GLY A 212 22.41 4.34 -0.36
C GLY A 212 21.86 5.61 -1.01
N GLU A 213 21.09 5.49 -2.10
CA GLU A 213 20.68 6.58 -2.98
C GLU A 213 19.18 6.52 -3.30
N VAL A 214 18.64 7.63 -3.81
CA VAL A 214 17.35 7.67 -4.49
C VAL A 214 17.60 8.19 -5.89
N TYR A 215 17.21 7.42 -6.90
CA TYR A 215 17.28 7.79 -8.30
C TYR A 215 16.03 8.54 -8.73
N ILE A 216 16.20 9.51 -9.62
CA ILE A 216 15.11 10.33 -10.15
C ILE A 216 15.04 10.06 -11.66
N ILE A 217 13.92 9.51 -12.10
CA ILE A 217 13.64 9.16 -13.48
C ILE A 217 12.69 10.21 -14.07
N ASP A 218 13.01 10.74 -15.25
CA ASP A 218 12.11 11.52 -16.07
C ASP A 218 11.04 10.57 -16.64
N ARG A 219 9.76 10.78 -16.32
CA ARG A 219 8.70 9.85 -16.73
C ARG A 219 8.39 9.86 -18.20
N ASP A 220 8.51 11.01 -18.86
CA ASP A 220 8.20 11.13 -20.29
C ASP A 220 9.25 10.43 -21.17
N LYS A 221 10.53 10.52 -20.76
CA LYS A 221 11.65 9.94 -21.51
C LYS A 221 12.08 8.59 -20.99
N PHE A 222 11.66 8.26 -19.80
CA PHE A 222 12.05 7.10 -19.01
C PHE A 222 13.57 6.92 -18.93
N VAL A 223 14.25 7.97 -18.47
CA VAL A 223 15.70 8.01 -18.25
C VAL A 223 16.04 8.62 -16.89
N VAL A 224 17.15 8.19 -16.32
CA VAL A 224 17.66 8.81 -15.08
C VAL A 224 18.10 10.24 -15.37
N LYS A 225 17.55 11.20 -14.63
CA LYS A 225 17.90 12.62 -14.69
C LYS A 225 18.71 13.12 -13.50
N GLY A 226 18.81 12.34 -12.45
CA GLY A 226 19.55 12.69 -11.24
C GLY A 226 19.44 11.65 -10.15
N LYS A 227 20.16 11.90 -9.06
CA LYS A 227 20.09 11.08 -7.85
C LYS A 227 20.32 11.90 -6.60
N LEU A 228 19.90 11.37 -5.46
CA LEU A 228 20.11 11.90 -4.11
C LEU A 228 21.00 10.95 -3.34
N GLU A 229 21.98 11.49 -2.61
CA GLU A 229 22.81 10.76 -1.66
C GLU A 229 22.51 11.26 -0.25
N PHE A 230 22.48 10.36 0.71
CA PHE A 230 22.17 10.68 2.10
C PHE A 230 23.36 10.40 3.00
N MET A 231 23.58 11.24 4.00
CA MET A 231 24.63 11.05 5.00
C MET A 231 24.20 11.67 6.33
N PRO A 232 23.35 10.99 7.11
CA PRO A 232 23.00 11.48 8.45
C PRO A 232 24.27 11.61 9.32
N PRO A 233 24.36 12.63 10.16
CA PRO A 233 25.51 12.84 11.04
C PRO A 233 25.84 11.61 11.89
N GLY A 234 27.11 11.19 11.88
CA GLY A 234 27.57 10.05 12.66
C GLY A 234 27.33 8.67 12.04
N MET A 235 26.68 8.59 10.87
CA MET A 235 26.44 7.33 10.17
C MET A 235 27.52 7.05 9.15
N ARG A 236 27.76 5.77 8.87
CA ARG A 236 28.62 5.33 7.75
C ARG A 236 27.78 5.20 6.50
N LYS A 237 28.38 5.36 5.32
CA LYS A 237 27.67 5.18 4.03
C LYS A 237 27.00 3.82 3.93
N SER A 238 27.61 2.76 4.45
CA SER A 238 27.07 1.40 4.47
C SER A 238 25.82 1.22 5.35
N ASP A 239 25.57 2.15 6.28
CA ASP A 239 24.41 2.09 7.15
C ASP A 239 23.20 2.81 6.52
N VAL A 240 23.44 3.60 5.47
CA VAL A 240 22.39 4.35 4.75
C VAL A 240 21.77 3.46 3.69
N THR A 241 20.60 2.95 3.98
CA THR A 241 19.88 1.98 3.13
C THR A 241 18.46 2.48 2.86
N PRO A 242 18.26 3.35 1.85
CA PRO A 242 16.94 3.89 1.51
C PRO A 242 15.95 2.79 1.11
N VAL A 243 14.73 2.84 1.66
CA VAL A 243 13.70 1.83 1.39
C VAL A 243 12.41 2.46 0.90
N ASP A 244 11.64 3.11 1.75
CA ASP A 244 10.36 3.70 1.37
C ASP A 244 10.45 5.21 1.27
N LEU A 245 9.61 5.79 0.45
CA LEU A 245 9.59 7.23 0.22
C LEU A 245 8.17 7.73 -0.05
N ARG A 246 7.88 8.94 0.42
CA ARG A 246 6.62 9.65 0.18
C ARG A 246 6.90 11.08 -0.19
N ILE A 247 6.18 11.59 -1.19
CA ILE A 247 6.21 12.99 -1.61
C ILE A 247 4.88 13.63 -1.19
N THR A 248 4.93 14.83 -0.62
CA THR A 248 3.73 15.57 -0.22
C THR A 248 2.86 15.93 -1.43
N LYS A 249 1.55 16.10 -1.22
CA LYS A 249 0.57 16.40 -2.28
C LYS A 249 0.87 17.70 -3.01
N ASP A 250 1.51 18.67 -2.33
CA ASP A 250 1.96 19.92 -2.94
C ASP A 250 3.28 19.78 -3.73
N GLY A 251 3.88 18.58 -3.74
CA GLY A 251 5.11 18.26 -4.46
C GLY A 251 6.36 18.93 -3.90
N LYS A 252 6.33 19.50 -2.69
CA LYS A 252 7.47 20.27 -2.18
C LYS A 252 8.44 19.46 -1.34
N THR A 253 7.94 18.53 -0.54
CA THR A 253 8.76 17.78 0.41
C THR A 253 8.68 16.29 0.14
N ALA A 254 9.83 15.61 0.18
CA ALA A 254 9.89 14.16 0.19
C ALA A 254 10.45 13.68 1.53
N TYR A 255 9.92 12.56 2.01
CA TYR A 255 10.39 11.81 3.17
C TYR A 255 10.90 10.47 2.71
N VAL A 256 12.14 10.09 3.13
CA VAL A 256 12.80 8.86 2.72
C VAL A 256 13.30 8.12 3.95
N THR A 257 12.87 6.88 4.16
CA THR A 257 13.47 6.02 5.21
C THR A 257 14.87 5.59 4.81
N LEU A 258 15.81 5.62 5.76
CA LEU A 258 17.21 5.28 5.52
C LEU A 258 17.63 3.98 6.23
N GLY A 259 16.70 3.05 6.40
CA GLY A 259 16.91 1.67 6.86
C GLY A 259 17.81 1.55 8.10
N HIS A 260 19.00 0.99 7.91
CA HIS A 260 19.95 0.76 9.01
C HIS A 260 20.49 2.04 9.66
N ALA A 261 20.45 3.18 8.97
CA ALA A 261 20.79 4.46 9.58
C ALA A 261 19.74 4.94 10.60
N ALA A 262 18.59 4.29 10.72
CA ALA A 262 17.52 4.62 11.66
C ALA A 262 17.05 6.09 11.57
N HIS A 263 16.98 6.63 10.38
CA HIS A 263 16.54 8.01 10.12
C HIS A 263 15.49 8.06 8.99
N VAL A 264 14.74 9.15 9.01
CA VAL A 264 13.95 9.63 7.86
C VAL A 264 14.64 10.90 7.34
N ALA A 265 15.02 10.92 6.08
CA ALA A 265 15.52 12.13 5.42
C ALA A 265 14.33 13.01 5.00
N VAL A 266 14.49 14.33 5.16
CA VAL A 266 13.57 15.35 4.66
C VAL A 266 14.23 16.07 3.51
N VAL A 267 13.59 16.04 2.34
CA VAL A 267 14.16 16.54 1.08
C VAL A 267 13.25 17.60 0.48
N ASP A 268 13.82 18.74 0.09
CA ASP A 268 13.15 19.70 -0.80
C ASP A 268 13.16 19.15 -2.22
N VAL A 269 11.97 18.88 -2.76
CA VAL A 269 11.80 18.21 -4.06
C VAL A 269 12.33 19.06 -5.21
N ALA A 270 12.10 20.37 -5.20
CA ALA A 270 12.49 21.27 -6.29
C ALA A 270 14.01 21.45 -6.39
N THR A 271 14.68 21.64 -5.27
CA THR A 271 16.12 21.93 -5.20
C THR A 271 16.99 20.70 -5.00
N ARG A 272 16.39 19.54 -4.69
CA ARG A 272 17.09 18.28 -4.36
C ARG A 272 17.95 18.35 -3.10
N LYS A 273 17.72 19.33 -2.25
CA LYS A 273 18.49 19.51 -1.01
C LYS A 273 17.92 18.69 0.13
N ILE A 274 18.81 18.02 0.87
CA ILE A 274 18.47 17.41 2.14
C ILE A 274 18.31 18.53 3.17
N GLU A 275 17.11 18.72 3.69
CA GLU A 275 16.78 19.75 4.69
C GLU A 275 17.06 19.28 6.12
N GLY A 276 17.12 17.97 6.34
CA GLY A 276 17.41 17.40 7.64
C GLY A 276 17.16 15.90 7.72
N TYR A 277 17.40 15.38 8.91
CA TYR A 277 17.18 13.98 9.24
C TYR A 277 16.42 13.88 10.56
N ILE A 278 15.45 12.97 10.63
CA ILE A 278 14.66 12.70 11.82
C ILE A 278 15.06 11.32 12.33
N LEU A 279 15.58 11.25 13.57
CA LEU A 279 15.92 9.98 14.20
C LEU A 279 14.64 9.20 14.52
N VAL A 280 14.61 7.91 14.17
CA VAL A 280 13.51 6.97 14.40
C VAL A 280 14.02 5.65 14.99
N GLY A 281 13.21 4.60 14.99
CA GLY A 281 13.64 3.29 15.48
C GLY A 281 14.57 2.55 14.52
N LYS A 282 15.07 1.39 14.96
CA LYS A 282 16.05 0.58 14.21
C LYS A 282 15.44 -0.01 12.95
N ARG A 283 16.16 0.11 11.84
CA ARG A 283 15.75 -0.34 10.50
C ARG A 283 14.43 0.31 10.08
N ALA A 284 14.45 1.63 9.89
CA ALA A 284 13.35 2.40 9.34
C ALA A 284 12.96 1.84 7.96
N TRP A 285 11.74 1.31 7.81
CA TRP A 285 11.30 0.57 6.63
C TRP A 285 10.14 1.28 5.93
N GLY A 286 8.90 0.90 6.19
CA GLY A 286 7.72 1.47 5.55
C GLY A 286 7.27 2.80 6.15
N LEU A 287 6.66 3.65 5.32
CA LEU A 287 6.10 4.96 5.67
C LEU A 287 4.59 4.99 5.46
N GLY A 288 3.84 5.47 6.46
CA GLY A 288 2.44 5.85 6.33
C GLY A 288 2.27 7.34 6.64
N MET A 289 1.80 8.14 5.69
CA MET A 289 1.53 9.57 5.89
C MET A 289 0.04 9.80 5.97
N SER A 290 -0.43 10.54 6.99
CA SER A 290 -1.83 10.91 7.13
C SER A 290 -2.29 11.77 5.95
N ARG A 291 -3.58 11.67 5.58
CA ARG A 291 -4.16 12.40 4.44
C ARG A 291 -4.01 13.92 4.59
N ASP A 292 -4.04 14.44 5.81
CA ASP A 292 -3.83 15.85 6.11
C ASP A 292 -2.34 16.28 6.18
N GLU A 293 -1.42 15.31 5.94
CA GLU A 293 0.03 15.49 5.91
C GLU A 293 0.63 16.10 7.19
N LYS A 294 -0.03 15.87 8.35
CA LYS A 294 0.49 16.34 9.63
C LYS A 294 1.27 15.28 10.39
N THR A 295 1.03 14.00 10.10
CA THR A 295 1.62 12.88 10.81
C THR A 295 2.23 11.88 9.85
N LEU A 296 3.44 11.43 10.17
CA LEU A 296 4.11 10.34 9.47
C LEU A 296 4.37 9.21 10.46
N TYR A 297 4.01 8.00 10.07
CA TYR A 297 4.29 6.77 10.79
C TYR A 297 5.41 6.01 10.10
N VAL A 298 6.36 5.51 10.87
CA VAL A 298 7.53 4.79 10.36
C VAL A 298 7.59 3.41 11.01
N ALA A 299 7.48 2.35 10.21
CA ALA A 299 7.70 0.99 10.66
C ALA A 299 9.21 0.75 10.89
N ASN A 300 9.59 0.33 12.08
CA ASN A 300 10.98 0.11 12.47
C ASN A 300 11.24 -1.41 12.59
N GLY A 301 11.68 -2.03 11.49
CA GLY A 301 11.74 -3.48 11.34
C GLY A 301 12.56 -4.24 12.38
N PHE A 302 13.59 -3.61 12.96
CA PHE A 302 14.41 -4.20 14.03
C PHE A 302 14.15 -3.56 15.41
N GLY A 303 13.20 -2.63 15.49
CA GLY A 303 12.73 -2.03 16.73
C GLY A 303 11.48 -2.70 17.27
N ASP A 304 10.75 -3.46 16.44
CA ASP A 304 9.44 -4.03 16.73
C ASP A 304 8.44 -2.93 17.20
N ASP A 305 8.56 -1.73 16.60
CA ASP A 305 7.78 -0.56 16.93
C ASP A 305 7.46 0.31 15.70
N VAL A 306 6.56 1.27 15.89
CA VAL A 306 6.26 2.34 14.92
C VAL A 306 6.60 3.67 15.56
N THR A 307 7.45 4.46 14.91
CA THR A 307 7.71 5.85 15.30
C THR A 307 6.66 6.78 14.69
N VAL A 308 6.07 7.64 15.50
CA VAL A 308 5.14 8.70 15.07
C VAL A 308 5.89 10.03 15.00
N ILE A 309 5.82 10.70 13.85
CA ILE A 309 6.48 11.98 13.58
C ILE A 309 5.42 13.05 13.37
N ASP A 310 5.52 14.16 14.11
CA ASP A 310 4.79 15.42 13.80
C ASP A 310 5.52 16.13 12.65
N LEU A 311 4.90 16.19 11.48
CA LEU A 311 5.50 16.77 10.28
C LEU A 311 5.60 18.29 10.34
N ARG A 312 4.78 18.97 11.13
CA ARG A 312 4.88 20.41 11.34
C ARG A 312 6.16 20.78 12.10
N THR A 313 6.56 19.95 13.06
CA THR A 313 7.79 20.18 13.86
C THR A 313 8.97 19.37 13.36
N ARG A 314 8.73 18.40 12.48
CA ARG A 314 9.71 17.43 11.98
C ARG A 314 10.40 16.68 13.12
N LYS A 315 9.63 16.26 14.12
CA LYS A 315 10.14 15.54 15.31
C LYS A 315 9.38 14.26 15.55
N ALA A 316 10.11 13.22 15.90
CA ALA A 316 9.54 12.01 16.48
C ALA A 316 8.90 12.35 17.84
N THR A 317 7.66 11.91 18.05
CA THR A 317 6.87 12.24 19.24
C THR A 317 6.71 11.05 20.18
N ILE A 318 6.49 9.86 19.62
CA ILE A 318 6.27 8.62 20.37
C ILE A 318 6.72 7.42 19.53
N SER A 319 7.12 6.35 20.20
CA SER A 319 7.29 5.02 19.63
C SER A 319 6.24 4.08 20.22
N ILE A 320 5.51 3.37 19.35
CA ILE A 320 4.42 2.48 19.71
C ILE A 320 4.86 1.05 19.45
N PRO A 321 5.00 0.20 20.48
CA PRO A 321 5.29 -1.22 20.28
C PRO A 321 4.21 -1.90 19.43
N VAL A 322 4.63 -2.71 18.46
CA VAL A 322 3.76 -3.47 17.55
C VAL A 322 4.20 -4.95 17.51
N GLY A 323 3.91 -5.66 16.43
CA GLY A 323 4.42 -7.02 16.24
C GLY A 323 5.89 -7.04 15.83
N ARG A 324 6.42 -8.25 15.59
CA ARG A 324 7.82 -8.43 15.21
C ARG A 324 8.05 -8.18 13.73
N ILE A 325 9.10 -7.43 13.46
CA ILE A 325 9.51 -7.00 12.13
C ILE A 325 8.35 -6.29 11.41
N PRO A 326 7.92 -5.10 11.91
CA PRO A 326 6.95 -4.28 11.20
C PRO A 326 7.52 -3.84 9.85
N TRP A 327 6.68 -3.94 8.80
CA TRP A 327 7.08 -3.72 7.42
C TRP A 327 6.38 -2.53 6.76
N GLY A 328 5.08 -2.50 6.78
CA GLY A 328 4.26 -1.47 6.15
C GLY A 328 3.33 -0.76 7.12
N VAL A 329 2.94 0.47 6.78
CA VAL A 329 1.97 1.26 7.52
C VAL A 329 1.03 1.93 6.54
N VAL A 330 -0.28 1.76 6.74
CA VAL A 330 -1.33 2.49 6.00
C VAL A 330 -2.36 3.06 6.97
N ILE A 331 -3.04 4.12 6.57
CA ILE A 331 -3.99 4.86 7.41
C ILE A 331 -5.32 4.93 6.68
N ASP A 332 -6.39 4.59 7.37
CA ASP A 332 -7.77 4.72 6.88
C ASP A 332 -8.33 6.10 7.24
N ASP A 333 -7.89 7.15 6.54
CA ASP A 333 -8.25 8.55 6.79
C ASP A 333 -8.63 9.32 5.51
#